data_3090548047a175ad63447035ef40d386
#
_entry.id   3090548047a175ad63447035ef40d386
#
_cell.length_a   1.000
_cell.length_b   1.000
_cell.length_c   1.000
_cell.angle_alpha   90.00
_cell.angle_beta   90.00
_cell.angle_gamma   90.00
#
_symmetry.space_group_name_H-M   'P 1'
#
loop_
_entity.id
_entity.type
_entity.pdbx_description
1 polymer ?
#
loop_
_entity_poly.entity_id
_entity_poly.type
_entity_poly.pdbx_seq_one_letter_code
_entity_poly.pdbx_strand_id
1 'polypeptide(L)'
;MKDKEEYKYSIILTGKFRKHLKNLKKQNKDLKLLENIISTLAKGEKLPSKNKDHKLVNNYDGARECHITPDWLLIYEIVEGKLLLILLASGSHRELF
;
A
#
# COMPACT_ATOMS: atom_id res chain seq x y z
N MET A 1 16.96 9.35 -2.18
CA MET A 1 16.99 8.75 -1.90
C MET A 1 17.06 7.92 -1.57
N LYS A 2 16.93 7.66 -1.40
CA LYS A 2 17.27 6.98 -0.80
C LYS A 2 17.33 5.81 -0.79
N ASP A 3 17.05 5.47 -0.84
CA ASP A 3 17.71 4.38 -0.40
C ASP A 3 17.12 3.09 -0.75
N LYS A 4 17.05 2.76 -2.06
CA LYS A 4 16.60 1.45 -2.53
C LYS A 4 17.41 0.34 -1.93
N GLU A 5 18.67 0.63 -1.57
CA GLU A 5 19.54 -0.38 -0.98
C GLU A 5 19.04 -0.87 0.36
N GLU A 6 18.17 -0.07 1.02
CA GLU A 6 17.62 -0.44 2.30
C GLU A 6 16.32 -1.21 2.18
N TYR A 7 15.79 -1.36 0.99
CA TYR A 7 14.52 -2.06 0.80
C TYR A 7 14.74 -3.56 0.92
N LYS A 8 13.94 -4.16 1.77
CA LYS A 8 13.90 -5.61 1.92
C LYS A 8 13.08 -6.25 0.81
N TYR A 9 12.04 -5.57 0.35
CA TYR A 9 11.11 -6.11 -0.64
C TYR A 9 11.20 -5.36 -1.95
N SER A 10 11.04 -6.10 -3.05
CA SER A 10 10.84 -5.50 -4.36
C SER A 10 9.38 -5.12 -4.49
N ILE A 11 9.13 -3.93 -5.04
CA ILE A 11 7.78 -3.39 -5.11
C ILE A 11 7.17 -3.75 -6.46
N ILE A 12 5.99 -4.37 -6.42
CA ILE A 12 5.24 -4.76 -7.62
C ILE A 12 3.94 -3.96 -7.65
N LEU A 13 3.70 -3.27 -8.76
CA LEU A 13 2.45 -2.52 -8.95
C LEU A 13 1.54 -3.32 -9.86
N THR A 14 0.38 -3.73 -9.35
CA THR A 14 -0.59 -4.43 -10.20
C THR A 14 -1.25 -3.45 -11.15
N GLY A 15 -1.87 -3.96 -12.20
CA GLY A 15 -2.60 -3.12 -13.14
C GLY A 15 -3.71 -2.34 -12.46
N LYS A 16 -4.43 -3.00 -11.53
CA LYS A 16 -5.49 -2.35 -10.79
C LYS A 16 -4.96 -1.19 -9.95
N PHE A 17 -3.84 -1.41 -9.27
CA PHE A 17 -3.23 -0.36 -8.47
C PHE A 17 -2.83 0.83 -9.34
N ARG A 18 -2.28 0.57 -10.53
CA ARG A 18 -1.88 1.65 -11.44
C ARG A 18 -3.07 2.50 -11.86
N LYS A 19 -4.21 1.87 -12.10
CA LYS A 19 -5.43 2.62 -12.42
C LYS A 19 -5.86 3.48 -11.24
N HIS A 20 -5.79 2.90 -10.04
CA HIS A 20 -6.14 3.65 -8.82
C HIS A 20 -5.20 4.84 -8.64
N LEU A 21 -3.93 4.66 -8.95
CA LEU A 21 -2.96 5.74 -8.82
C LEU A 21 -3.32 6.92 -9.70
N LYS A 22 -3.77 6.66 -10.94
CA LYS A 22 -4.22 7.72 -11.83
C LYS A 22 -5.41 8.47 -11.23
N ASN A 23 -6.35 7.74 -10.65
CA ASN A 23 -7.51 8.37 -10.01
C ASN A 23 -7.10 9.22 -8.83
N LEU A 24 -6.16 8.76 -8.04
CA LEU A 24 -5.67 9.52 -6.89
C LEU A 24 -5.03 10.83 -7.34
N LYS A 25 -4.30 10.80 -8.45
CA LYS A 25 -3.71 12.00 -8.99
C LYS A 25 -4.79 12.99 -9.43
N LYS A 26 -5.84 12.48 -10.08
CA LYS A 26 -6.96 13.34 -10.50
C LYS A 26 -7.68 13.95 -9.32
N GLN A 27 -7.71 13.25 -8.19
CA GLN A 27 -8.35 13.74 -6.98
C GLN A 27 -7.45 14.67 -6.18
N ASN A 28 -6.25 14.94 -6.68
CA ASN A 28 -5.27 15.80 -6.01
C ASN A 28 -4.88 15.28 -4.64
N LYS A 29 -4.81 13.96 -4.50
CA LYS A 29 -4.32 13.36 -3.25
C LYS A 29 -2.84 13.64 -3.08
N ASP A 30 -2.42 13.77 -1.84
CA ASP A 30 -1.00 13.98 -1.53
C ASP A 30 -0.26 12.66 -1.64
N LEU A 31 0.31 12.41 -2.82
CA LEU A 31 0.95 11.14 -3.11
C LEU A 31 2.21 10.90 -2.28
N LYS A 32 2.77 11.93 -1.67
CA LYS A 32 3.90 11.73 -0.77
C LYS A 32 3.51 10.90 0.44
N LEU A 33 2.27 11.05 0.91
CA LEU A 33 1.79 10.24 2.03
C LEU A 33 1.79 8.76 1.64
N LEU A 34 1.32 8.46 0.43
CA LEU A 34 1.32 7.10 -0.07
C LEU A 34 2.75 6.57 -0.22
N GLU A 35 3.64 7.38 -0.79
CA GLU A 35 5.03 6.98 -0.98
C GLU A 35 5.71 6.65 0.34
N ASN A 36 5.45 7.45 1.37
CA ASN A 36 6.04 7.20 2.68
C ASN A 36 5.59 5.87 3.25
N ILE A 37 4.31 5.56 3.11
CA ILE A 37 3.77 4.27 3.58
C ILE A 37 4.43 3.12 2.82
N ILE A 38 4.48 3.23 1.49
CA ILE A 38 5.07 2.19 0.66
C ILE A 38 6.55 1.98 1.01
N SER A 39 7.29 3.06 1.21
CA SER A 39 8.70 2.98 1.57
C SER A 39 8.89 2.26 2.90
N THR A 40 8.06 2.59 3.89
CA THR A 40 8.14 1.95 5.20
C THR A 40 7.91 0.44 5.07
N LEU A 41 6.87 0.07 4.33
CA LEU A 41 6.55 -1.35 4.11
C LEU A 41 7.66 -2.05 3.34
N ALA A 42 8.22 -1.39 2.31
CA ALA A 42 9.26 -2.00 1.49
C ALA A 42 10.54 -2.25 2.29
N LYS A 43 10.79 -1.43 3.29
CA LYS A 43 11.94 -1.64 4.17
C LYS A 43 11.70 -2.77 5.18
N GLY A 44 10.50 -3.30 5.25
CA GLY A 44 10.17 -4.34 6.21
C GLY A 44 9.87 -3.79 7.59
N GLU A 45 9.61 -2.50 7.70
CA GLU A 45 9.32 -1.85 8.97
C GLU A 45 7.83 -1.81 9.24
N LYS A 46 7.47 -1.73 10.52
CA LYS A 46 6.09 -1.63 10.91
C LYS A 46 5.59 -0.21 10.76
N LEU A 47 4.32 -0.08 10.35
CA LEU A 47 3.67 1.21 10.30
C LEU A 47 3.28 1.65 11.71
N PRO A 48 3.21 2.97 11.95
CA PRO A 48 2.67 3.48 13.23
C PRO A 48 1.24 2.97 13.44
N SER A 49 0.82 2.85 14.69
CA SER A 49 -0.50 2.32 15.01
C SER A 49 -1.63 3.14 14.40
N LYS A 50 -1.42 4.42 14.14
CA LYS A 50 -2.45 5.26 13.54
C LYS A 50 -2.86 4.81 12.16
N ASN A 51 -1.99 4.05 11.48
CA ASN A 51 -2.27 3.56 10.13
C ASN A 51 -3.09 2.27 10.14
N LYS A 52 -3.35 1.69 11.30
CA LYS A 52 -4.27 0.56 11.47
C LYS A 52 -4.01 -0.59 10.50
N ASP A 53 -2.77 -0.95 10.34
CA ASP A 53 -2.38 -2.05 9.46
C ASP A 53 -2.91 -3.38 9.99
N HIS A 54 -3.66 -4.12 9.16
CA HIS A 54 -4.27 -5.37 9.59
C HIS A 54 -4.56 -6.27 8.40
N LYS A 55 -4.74 -7.56 8.67
CA LYS A 55 -5.11 -8.52 7.64
C LYS A 55 -6.55 -8.31 7.22
N LEU A 56 -6.80 -8.48 5.92
CA LEU A 56 -8.16 -8.45 5.41
C LEU A 56 -8.75 -9.84 5.47
N VAL A 57 -10.04 -9.91 5.79
CA VAL A 57 -10.80 -11.14 5.74
C VAL A 57 -11.92 -10.91 4.74
N ASN A 58 -12.34 -11.96 4.04
CA ASN A 58 -13.43 -11.95 3.06
C ASN A 58 -13.03 -11.40 1.71
N ASN A 59 -12.61 -10.13 1.62
CA ASN A 59 -12.18 -9.54 0.37
C ASN A 59 -10.66 -9.53 0.31
N TYR A 60 -10.08 -9.63 -0.88
CA TYR A 60 -8.63 -9.56 -1.07
C TYR A 60 -7.92 -10.59 -0.17
N ASP A 61 -8.35 -11.83 -0.27
CA ASP A 61 -7.82 -12.92 0.55
C ASP A 61 -6.30 -12.95 0.52
N GLY A 62 -5.68 -13.03 1.69
CA GLY A 62 -4.22 -13.05 1.80
C GLY A 62 -3.59 -11.68 1.84
N ALA A 63 -4.39 -10.62 1.73
CA ALA A 63 -3.86 -9.27 1.69
C ALA A 63 -3.98 -8.59 3.05
N ARG A 64 -3.34 -7.44 3.14
CA ARG A 64 -3.41 -6.56 4.31
C ARG A 64 -3.91 -5.19 3.87
N GLU A 65 -4.46 -4.45 4.82
CA GLU A 65 -4.96 -3.12 4.58
C GLU A 65 -4.35 -2.17 5.60
N CYS A 66 -4.00 -0.97 5.16
CA CYS A 66 -3.63 0.09 6.10
C CYS A 66 -4.30 1.40 5.67
N HIS A 67 -4.39 2.33 6.62
CA HIS A 67 -4.98 3.64 6.38
C HIS A 67 -3.86 4.65 6.16
N ILE A 68 -3.84 5.27 4.98
CA ILE A 68 -2.91 6.36 4.72
C ILE A 68 -3.44 7.60 5.44
N THR A 69 -4.73 7.84 5.30
CA THR A 69 -5.51 8.78 6.11
C THR A 69 -6.80 8.03 6.50
N PRO A 70 -7.64 8.57 7.38
CA PRO A 70 -8.85 7.84 7.79
C PRO A 70 -9.70 7.37 6.62
N ASP A 71 -9.75 8.13 5.52
CA ASP A 71 -10.59 7.77 4.37
C ASP A 71 -9.83 7.21 3.20
N TRP A 72 -8.54 7.03 3.31
CA TRP A 72 -7.70 6.64 2.17
C TRP A 72 -6.91 5.40 2.55
N LEU A 73 -7.21 4.29 1.88
CA LEU A 73 -6.67 2.97 2.19
C LEU A 73 -5.63 2.54 1.18
N LEU A 74 -4.73 1.65 1.62
CA LEU A 74 -3.83 0.92 0.74
C LEU A 74 -4.01 -0.56 1.04
N ILE A 75 -4.25 -1.35 0.00
CA ILE A 75 -4.34 -2.80 0.11
C ILE A 75 -3.10 -3.38 -0.56
N TYR A 76 -2.41 -4.26 0.16
CA TYR A 76 -1.14 -4.80 -0.31
C TYR A 76 -0.95 -6.22 0.20
N GLU A 77 0.03 -6.91 -0.37
CA GLU A 77 0.38 -8.25 0.05
C GLU A 77 1.90 -8.35 0.12
N ILE A 78 2.40 -9.04 1.14
CA ILE A 78 3.82 -9.32 1.27
C ILE A 78 4.04 -10.80 1.05
N VAL A 79 4.89 -11.15 0.09
CA VAL A 79 5.26 -12.53 -0.19
C VAL A 79 6.68 -12.73 0.33
N GLU A 80 6.78 -13.25 1.56
CA GLU A 80 8.07 -13.35 2.25
C GLU A 80 9.06 -14.23 1.50
N GLY A 81 8.61 -15.36 1.00
CA GLY A 81 9.51 -16.28 0.33
C GLY A 81 10.17 -15.71 -0.92
N LYS A 82 9.56 -14.72 -1.51
CA LYS A 82 10.08 -14.07 -2.73
C LYS A 82 10.51 -12.64 -2.50
N LEU A 83 10.37 -12.17 -1.27
CA LEU A 83 10.70 -10.79 -0.88
C LEU A 83 10.01 -9.77 -1.77
N LEU A 84 8.69 -9.93 -1.94
CA LEU A 84 7.89 -9.03 -2.75
C LEU A 84 6.87 -8.26 -1.91
N LEU A 85 6.70 -7.00 -2.25
CA LEU A 85 5.61 -6.17 -1.76
C LEU A 85 4.73 -5.85 -2.95
N ILE A 86 3.53 -6.41 -2.97
CA ILE A 86 2.61 -6.28 -4.09
C ILE A 86 1.54 -5.27 -3.72
N LEU A 87 1.45 -4.19 -4.51
CA LEU A 87 0.45 -3.14 -4.28
C LEU A 87 -0.79 -3.48 -5.09
N LEU A 88 -1.90 -3.75 -4.39
CA LEU A 88 -3.09 -4.28 -5.00
C LEU A 88 -4.14 -3.23 -5.33
N ALA A 89 -4.36 -2.27 -4.43
CA ALA A 89 -5.41 -1.29 -4.62
C ALA A 89 -5.21 -0.13 -3.66
N SER A 90 -5.71 1.04 -4.02
CA SER A 90 -5.67 2.19 -3.13
C SER A 90 -6.82 3.14 -3.48
N GLY A 91 -7.51 3.65 -2.46
CA GLY A 91 -8.65 4.52 -2.63
C GLY A 91 -9.43 4.61 -1.35
N SER A 92 -10.63 5.18 -1.42
CA SER A 92 -11.50 5.24 -0.26
C SER A 92 -12.12 3.87 0.00
N HIS A 93 -12.63 3.67 1.22
CA HIS A 93 -13.31 2.43 1.55
C HIS A 93 -14.45 2.16 0.55
N ARG A 94 -15.19 3.21 0.21
CA ARG A 94 -16.31 3.08 -0.71
C ARG A 94 -15.85 2.64 -2.10
N GLU A 95 -14.71 3.15 -2.55
CA GLU A 95 -14.20 2.79 -3.88
C GLU A 95 -13.69 1.35 -3.93
N LEU A 96 -13.16 0.84 -2.83
CA LEU A 96 -12.51 -0.47 -2.82
C LEU A 96 -13.43 -1.61 -2.38
N PHE A 97 -14.51 -1.29 -1.70
CA PHE A 97 -15.46 -2.28 -1.17
C PHE A 97 -16.92 -1.88 -1.48
#